data_b3b43e8c260a895f4076624c5d5ed7aa
#
_entry.id   b3b43e8c260a895f4076624c5d5ed7aa
#
_cell.length_a   1.000
_cell.length_b   1.000
_cell.length_c   1.000
_cell.angle_alpha   90.00
_cell.angle_beta   90.00
_cell.angle_gamma   90.00
#
_symmetry.space_group_name_H-M   'P 1'
#
loop_
_entity.id
_entity.type
_entity.pdbx_description
1 polymer ?
#
loop_
_entity_poly.entity_id
_entity_poly.type
_entity_poly.pdbx_seq_one_letter_code
_entity_poly.pdbx_strand_id
1 'polypeptide(L)'
;VDERLRCNLNRDKHITIFGSSKQGKTCLRKHCLNKNDYILVQCSNRWSLSDLNANILKRAGYELTESTNVTYEGKAKVSASVKILDATLGGEAGGGATKNVTHRQLELDLSDVNDIIGALNEADFHQYIVLEDFHYLKSEVQKDFAIELKAFHESSKLCFIIVGVWLDENKLVIY
;
A
#
# COMPACT_ATOMS: atom_id res chain seq x y z
N VAL A 1 -18.82 -16.83 -0.21
CA VAL A 1 -18.10 -15.55 -0.21
C VAL A 1 -16.62 -15.80 0.00
N ASP A 2 -16.24 -16.64 0.97
CA ASP A 2 -14.86 -16.95 1.33
C ASP A 2 -14.07 -17.58 0.17
N GLU A 3 -14.65 -18.55 -0.52
CA GLU A 3 -14.05 -19.17 -1.72
C GLU A 3 -13.82 -18.15 -2.84
N ARG A 4 -14.78 -17.23 -3.06
CA ARG A 4 -14.64 -16.20 -4.09
C ARG A 4 -13.48 -15.25 -3.77
N LEU A 5 -13.28 -14.87 -2.50
CA LEU A 5 -12.15 -14.06 -2.11
C LEU A 5 -10.83 -14.83 -2.30
N ARG A 6 -10.74 -16.06 -1.81
CA ARG A 6 -9.54 -16.89 -1.95
C ARG A 6 -9.14 -17.14 -3.40
N CYS A 7 -10.12 -17.40 -4.27
CA CYS A 7 -9.86 -17.57 -5.71
C CYS A 7 -9.35 -16.28 -6.38
N ASN A 8 -9.77 -15.10 -5.89
CA ASN A 8 -9.32 -13.83 -6.46
C ASN A 8 -7.97 -13.36 -5.92
N LEU A 9 -7.59 -13.76 -4.69
CA LEU A 9 -6.27 -13.44 -4.12
C LEU A 9 -5.10 -13.96 -4.99
N ASN A 10 -5.29 -15.05 -5.73
CA ASN A 10 -4.26 -15.64 -6.58
C ASN A 10 -4.21 -15.05 -8.01
N ARG A 11 -4.88 -13.94 -8.28
CA ARG A 11 -5.06 -13.44 -9.66
C ARG A 11 -4.31 -12.14 -9.97
N ASP A 12 -3.43 -11.67 -9.13
CA ASP A 12 -2.71 -10.39 -9.32
C ASP A 12 -3.63 -9.23 -9.71
N LYS A 13 -4.77 -9.11 -9.02
CA LYS A 13 -5.79 -8.08 -9.27
C LYS A 13 -6.14 -7.33 -8.01
N HIS A 14 -6.51 -6.07 -8.16
CA HIS A 14 -7.12 -5.33 -7.07
C HIS A 14 -8.50 -5.92 -6.75
N ILE A 15 -8.82 -5.99 -5.46
CA ILE A 15 -10.06 -6.60 -4.96
C ILE A 15 -10.83 -5.54 -4.16
N THR A 16 -12.12 -5.42 -4.42
CA THR A 16 -13.01 -4.58 -3.63
C THR A 16 -13.97 -5.45 -2.82
N ILE A 17 -14.00 -5.24 -1.51
CA ILE A 17 -14.94 -5.86 -0.57
C ILE A 17 -15.90 -4.78 -0.09
N PHE A 18 -17.14 -4.84 -0.53
CA PHE A 18 -18.16 -3.84 -0.23
C PHE A 18 -19.45 -4.48 0.31
N GLY A 19 -20.34 -3.64 0.80
CA GLY A 19 -21.64 -4.03 1.37
C GLY A 19 -21.98 -3.16 2.57
N SER A 20 -23.17 -3.34 3.13
CA SER A 20 -23.66 -2.57 4.28
C SER A 20 -22.75 -2.72 5.51
N SER A 21 -22.89 -1.80 6.46
CA SER A 21 -22.19 -1.90 7.74
C SER A 21 -22.54 -3.20 8.45
N LYS A 22 -21.60 -3.73 9.25
CA LYS A 22 -21.77 -4.95 10.08
C LYS A 22 -22.02 -6.26 9.33
N GLN A 23 -21.76 -6.33 8.03
CA GLN A 23 -21.89 -7.57 7.23
C GLN A 23 -20.66 -8.50 7.31
N GLY A 24 -19.79 -8.34 8.29
CA GLY A 24 -18.66 -9.25 8.50
C GLY A 24 -17.49 -9.09 7.55
N LYS A 25 -17.35 -7.95 6.81
CA LYS A 25 -16.23 -7.71 5.88
C LYS A 25 -14.86 -7.89 6.53
N THR A 26 -14.67 -7.33 7.71
CA THR A 26 -13.41 -7.48 8.47
C THR A 26 -13.19 -8.93 8.92
N CYS A 27 -14.25 -9.66 9.28
CA CYS A 27 -14.16 -11.08 9.62
C CYS A 27 -13.76 -11.91 8.40
N LEU A 28 -14.37 -11.65 7.24
CA LEU A 28 -14.04 -12.29 5.97
C LEU A 28 -12.55 -12.12 5.64
N ARG A 29 -12.02 -10.89 5.71
CA ARG A 29 -10.61 -10.61 5.49
C ARG A 29 -9.72 -11.41 6.45
N LYS A 30 -10.00 -11.35 7.75
CA LYS A 30 -9.22 -12.06 8.78
C LYS A 30 -9.26 -13.58 8.63
N HIS A 31 -10.33 -14.12 8.05
CA HIS A 31 -10.48 -15.56 7.79
C HIS A 31 -9.71 -16.00 6.54
N CYS A 32 -9.62 -15.15 5.53
CA CYS A 32 -9.02 -15.51 4.23
C CYS A 32 -7.54 -15.13 4.11
N LEU A 33 -7.02 -14.21 4.93
CA LEU A 33 -5.64 -13.72 4.89
C LEU A 33 -4.94 -13.96 6.21
N ASN A 34 -3.68 -14.44 6.16
CA ASN A 34 -2.84 -14.50 7.34
C ASN A 34 -2.27 -13.10 7.65
N LYS A 35 -1.90 -12.86 8.91
CA LYS A 35 -1.41 -11.55 9.36
C LYS A 35 -0.14 -11.07 8.63
N ASN A 36 0.65 -12.00 8.14
CA ASN A 36 1.92 -11.71 7.45
C ASN A 36 1.73 -11.48 5.94
N ASP A 37 0.55 -11.75 5.40
CA ASP A 37 0.30 -11.66 3.96
C ASP A 37 -0.11 -10.25 3.52
N TYR A 38 -0.37 -9.34 4.46
CA TYR A 38 -0.85 -8.00 4.16
C TYR A 38 -0.40 -6.94 5.16
N ILE A 39 -0.33 -5.70 4.69
CA ILE A 39 -0.34 -4.51 5.55
C ILE A 39 -1.74 -3.93 5.63
N LEU A 40 -2.09 -3.33 6.77
CA LEU A 40 -3.39 -2.73 7.00
C LEU A 40 -3.27 -1.22 7.15
N VAL A 41 -3.96 -0.49 6.30
CA VAL A 41 -4.11 0.96 6.34
C VAL A 41 -5.57 1.28 6.62
N GLN A 42 -5.86 1.90 7.76
CA GLN A 42 -7.21 2.34 8.10
C GLN A 42 -7.40 3.78 7.65
N CYS A 43 -8.27 3.98 6.67
CA CYS A 43 -8.50 5.28 6.04
C CYS A 43 -9.23 6.26 6.97
N SER A 44 -8.97 7.55 6.78
CA SER A 44 -9.56 8.64 7.56
C SER A 44 -10.10 9.74 6.65
N ASN A 45 -11.19 10.38 7.08
CA ASN A 45 -11.83 11.48 6.35
C ASN A 45 -10.99 12.77 6.25
N ARG A 46 -9.90 12.84 7.01
CA ARG A 46 -8.99 14.00 7.02
C ARG A 46 -7.85 13.86 6.02
N TRP A 47 -7.67 12.68 5.44
CA TRP A 47 -6.54 12.40 4.58
C TRP A 47 -6.72 12.95 3.18
N SER A 48 -5.65 13.54 2.66
CA SER A 48 -5.40 13.77 1.24
C SER A 48 -4.87 12.48 0.58
N LEU A 49 -4.69 12.51 -0.73
CA LEU A 49 -4.04 11.41 -1.45
C LEU A 49 -2.60 11.18 -0.96
N SER A 50 -1.84 12.26 -0.77
CA SER A 50 -0.48 12.19 -0.22
C SER A 50 -0.44 11.59 1.18
N ASP A 51 -1.43 11.88 2.03
CA ASP A 51 -1.53 11.25 3.36
C ASP A 51 -1.80 9.75 3.26
N LEU A 52 -2.66 9.33 2.32
CA LEU A 52 -2.94 7.92 2.07
C LEU A 52 -1.65 7.21 1.63
N ASN A 53 -0.95 7.75 0.65
CA ASN A 53 0.31 7.21 0.14
C ASN A 53 1.41 7.18 1.23
N ALA A 54 1.52 8.23 2.04
CA ALA A 54 2.42 8.26 3.19
C ALA A 54 2.12 7.13 4.20
N ASN A 55 0.84 6.89 4.49
CA ASN A 55 0.45 5.81 5.40
C ASN A 55 0.69 4.41 4.82
N ILE A 56 0.53 4.23 3.51
CA ILE A 56 0.91 2.99 2.81
C ILE A 56 2.41 2.73 3.00
N LEU A 57 3.27 3.72 2.71
CA LEU A 57 4.72 3.59 2.86
C LEU A 57 5.14 3.32 4.32
N LYS A 58 4.55 4.04 5.30
CA LYS A 58 4.81 3.80 6.73
C LYS A 58 4.48 2.37 7.13
N ARG A 59 3.38 1.81 6.64
CA ARG A 59 3.00 0.41 6.92
C ARG A 59 3.88 -0.60 6.19
N ALA A 60 4.45 -0.22 5.05
CA ALA A 60 5.44 -1.02 4.33
C ALA A 60 6.86 -0.97 4.98
N GLY A 61 7.04 -0.20 6.05
CA GLY A 61 8.30 -0.14 6.82
C GLY A 61 9.15 1.10 6.54
N TYR A 62 8.63 2.09 5.81
CA TYR A 62 9.32 3.36 5.61
C TYR A 62 9.18 4.29 6.82
N GLU A 63 10.28 4.92 7.22
CA GLU A 63 10.29 6.08 8.09
C GLU A 63 10.28 7.33 7.21
N LEU A 64 9.23 8.15 7.32
CA LEU A 64 9.08 9.38 6.54
C LEU A 64 9.43 10.58 7.42
N THR A 65 10.33 11.43 6.93
CA THR A 65 10.66 12.71 7.54
C THR A 65 10.34 13.83 6.56
N GLU A 66 9.76 14.92 7.04
CA GLU A 66 9.50 16.08 6.20
C GLU A 66 10.84 16.61 5.67
N SER A 67 10.98 16.66 4.36
CA SER A 67 12.10 17.33 3.72
C SER A 67 11.76 18.81 3.56
N THR A 68 12.67 19.68 3.95
CA THR A 68 12.55 21.13 3.71
C THR A 68 12.81 21.51 2.25
N ASN A 69 13.09 20.54 1.38
CA ASN A 69 13.38 20.80 -0.03
C ASN A 69 12.06 20.92 -0.82
N VAL A 70 11.65 22.14 -1.07
CA VAL A 70 10.62 22.46 -2.07
C VAL A 70 11.29 22.44 -3.44
N THR A 71 10.78 21.63 -4.37
CA THR A 71 11.28 21.64 -5.74
C THR A 71 10.90 22.93 -6.46
N TYR A 72 11.60 23.23 -7.57
CA TYR A 72 11.38 24.42 -8.42
C TYR A 72 9.93 24.53 -8.94
N GLU A 73 9.17 23.42 -8.91
CA GLU A 73 7.75 23.34 -9.30
C GLU A 73 6.76 23.47 -8.13
N GLY A 74 7.23 23.78 -6.92
CA GLY A 74 6.35 23.97 -5.75
C GLY A 74 5.81 22.66 -5.13
N LYS A 75 6.32 21.50 -5.54
CA LYS A 75 5.95 20.21 -4.96
C LYS A 75 6.79 19.90 -3.73
N ALA A 76 6.14 19.53 -2.63
CA ALA A 76 6.82 19.13 -1.40
C ALA A 76 7.33 17.68 -1.54
N LYS A 77 8.65 17.51 -1.46
CA LYS A 77 9.26 16.18 -1.36
C LYS A 77 9.41 15.76 0.09
N VAL A 78 9.31 14.48 0.32
CA VAL A 78 9.49 13.85 1.63
C VAL A 78 10.70 12.92 1.57
N SER A 79 11.57 13.01 2.57
CA SER A 79 12.65 12.02 2.74
C SER A 79 12.08 10.74 3.33
N ALA A 80 12.23 9.65 2.63
CA ALA A 80 11.82 8.32 3.05
C ALA A 80 13.05 7.44 3.28
N SER A 81 13.12 6.78 4.42
CA SER A 81 14.17 5.80 4.71
C SER A 81 13.59 4.43 5.01
N VAL A 82 14.20 3.40 4.45
CA VAL A 82 13.81 2.00 4.68
C VAL A 82 15.01 1.17 5.09
N LYS A 83 14.79 0.23 6.01
CA LYS A 83 15.79 -0.76 6.42
C LYS A 83 15.62 -2.01 5.54
N ILE A 84 16.58 -2.24 4.65
CA ILE A 84 16.60 -3.44 3.83
C ILE A 84 17.54 -4.45 4.51
N LEU A 85 17.02 -5.65 4.75
CA LEU A 85 17.80 -6.78 5.23
C LEU A 85 18.43 -7.46 4.02
N ASP A 86 19.68 -7.11 3.70
CA ASP A 86 20.47 -7.82 2.72
C ASP A 86 20.84 -9.20 3.28
N ALA A 87 20.17 -10.23 2.81
CA ALA A 87 20.59 -11.62 3.00
C ALA A 87 21.68 -11.94 1.99
N THR A 88 22.87 -11.37 2.14
CA THR A 88 24.04 -11.89 1.42
C THR A 88 24.37 -13.26 1.98
N LEU A 89 24.06 -14.30 1.21
CA LEU A 89 24.61 -15.64 1.40
C LEU A 89 26.13 -15.55 1.13
N GLY A 90 26.86 -15.15 2.17
CA GLY A 90 28.31 -15.29 2.18
C GLY A 90 28.64 -16.76 2.27
N GLY A 91 29.21 -17.29 1.20
CA GLY A 91 29.75 -18.66 1.17
C GLY A 91 30.92 -18.81 2.11
N GLU A 92 30.99 -20.01 2.69
CA GLU A 92 32.11 -20.72 3.33
C GLU A 92 32.78 -20.14 4.58
N ALA A 93 32.75 -21.01 5.58
CA ALA A 93 33.61 -21.13 6.76
C ALA A 93 33.35 -20.17 7.93
N GLY A 94 32.56 -20.65 8.91
CA GLY A 94 32.76 -20.30 10.33
C GLY A 94 31.85 -19.19 10.87
N GLY A 95 30.76 -19.59 11.46
CA GLY A 95 30.17 -18.96 12.65
C GLY A 95 29.80 -17.47 12.58
N GLY A 96 28.54 -17.17 12.35
CA GLY A 96 27.99 -15.85 12.60
C GLY A 96 27.35 -15.24 11.35
N ALA A 97 26.06 -15.42 11.16
CA ALA A 97 25.30 -14.68 10.16
C ALA A 97 25.20 -13.21 10.59
N THR A 98 26.09 -12.38 10.10
CA THR A 98 26.00 -10.92 10.23
C THR A 98 24.92 -10.44 9.26
N LYS A 99 23.75 -10.10 9.78
CA LYS A 99 22.69 -9.43 9.00
C LYS A 99 23.17 -8.00 8.76
N ASN A 100 23.62 -7.70 7.55
CA ASN A 100 23.91 -6.34 7.16
C ASN A 100 22.58 -5.61 6.93
N VAL A 101 22.31 -4.62 7.77
CA VAL A 101 21.16 -3.73 7.62
C VAL A 101 21.61 -2.55 6.78
N THR A 102 21.14 -2.46 5.55
CA THR A 102 21.40 -1.29 4.70
C THR A 102 20.24 -0.31 4.84
N HIS A 103 20.56 0.94 5.17
CA HIS A 103 19.58 2.02 5.16
C HIS A 103 19.60 2.67 3.78
N ARG A 104 18.45 2.63 3.09
CA ARG A 104 18.27 3.40 1.86
C ARG A 104 17.43 4.63 2.15
N GLN A 105 17.86 5.74 1.61
CA GLN A 105 17.19 7.03 1.71
C GLN A 105 16.74 7.46 0.32
N LEU A 106 15.47 7.79 0.19
CA LEU A 106 14.82 8.22 -1.04
C LEU A 106 14.17 9.59 -0.83
N GLU A 107 14.15 10.40 -1.86
CA GLU A 107 13.31 11.61 -1.89
C GLU A 107 12.09 11.32 -2.76
N LEU A 108 10.90 11.40 -2.17
CA LEU A 108 9.65 11.01 -2.80
C LEU A 108 8.67 12.18 -2.88
N ASP A 109 7.99 12.29 -4.00
CA ASP A 109 6.75 13.06 -4.11
C ASP A 109 5.57 12.15 -3.78
N LEU A 110 4.94 12.35 -2.63
CA LEU A 110 3.82 11.52 -2.18
C LEU A 110 2.55 11.67 -3.03
N SER A 111 2.52 12.64 -3.94
CA SER A 111 1.44 12.81 -4.92
C SER A 111 1.74 12.13 -6.26
N ASP A 112 2.93 11.57 -6.44
CA ASP A 112 3.31 10.84 -7.65
C ASP A 112 3.27 9.32 -7.39
N VAL A 113 2.35 8.64 -8.04
CA VAL A 113 2.18 7.18 -7.93
C VAL A 113 3.43 6.41 -8.34
N ASN A 114 4.23 6.93 -9.26
CA ASN A 114 5.45 6.26 -9.71
C ASN A 114 6.52 6.25 -8.63
N ASP A 115 6.62 7.33 -7.84
CA ASP A 115 7.51 7.40 -6.68
C ASP A 115 7.09 6.38 -5.61
N ILE A 116 5.78 6.21 -5.39
CA ILE A 116 5.25 5.21 -4.46
C ILE A 116 5.53 3.78 -4.92
N ILE A 117 5.28 3.49 -6.21
CA ILE A 117 5.59 2.19 -6.81
C ILE A 117 7.09 1.91 -6.73
N GLY A 118 7.92 2.89 -7.07
CA GLY A 118 9.38 2.78 -7.00
C GLY A 118 9.87 2.46 -5.59
N ALA A 119 9.35 3.18 -4.58
CA ALA A 119 9.69 2.94 -3.19
C ALA A 119 9.28 1.53 -2.74
N LEU A 120 8.05 1.09 -3.01
CA LEU A 120 7.59 -0.25 -2.63
C LEU A 120 8.40 -1.37 -3.31
N ASN A 121 8.79 -1.19 -4.58
CA ASN A 121 9.67 -2.11 -5.28
C ASN A 121 11.08 -2.14 -4.66
N GLU A 122 11.63 -0.99 -4.27
CA GLU A 122 12.94 -0.87 -3.62
C GLU A 122 12.98 -1.60 -2.26
N ALA A 123 11.86 -1.63 -1.57
CA ALA A 123 11.70 -2.37 -0.32
C ALA A 123 11.41 -3.87 -0.51
N ASP A 124 11.42 -4.37 -1.74
CA ASP A 124 11.02 -5.75 -2.09
C ASP A 124 9.65 -6.13 -1.49
N PHE A 125 8.69 -5.18 -1.58
CA PHE A 125 7.38 -5.32 -0.95
C PHE A 125 6.45 -6.19 -1.80
N HIS A 126 5.97 -7.30 -1.23
CA HIS A 126 5.13 -8.29 -1.93
C HIS A 126 3.80 -8.59 -1.23
N GLN A 127 3.52 -7.93 -0.12
CA GLN A 127 2.30 -8.16 0.63
C GLN A 127 1.09 -7.46 -0.04
N TYR A 128 -0.13 -7.93 0.28
CA TYR A 128 -1.33 -7.19 -0.07
C TYR A 128 -1.41 -5.88 0.72
N ILE A 129 -1.91 -4.83 0.09
CA ILE A 129 -2.20 -3.56 0.75
C ILE A 129 -3.70 -3.49 1.00
N VAL A 130 -4.09 -3.63 2.26
CA VAL A 130 -5.50 -3.57 2.66
C VAL A 130 -5.85 -2.16 3.09
N LEU A 131 -6.76 -1.51 2.36
CA LEU A 131 -7.33 -0.22 2.71
C LEU A 131 -8.70 -0.44 3.38
N GLU A 132 -8.75 -0.34 4.71
CA GLU A 132 -9.99 -0.49 5.47
C GLU A 132 -10.66 0.88 5.65
N ASP A 133 -12.00 0.89 5.71
CA ASP A 133 -12.81 2.11 5.84
C ASP A 133 -12.58 3.14 4.72
N PHE A 134 -12.28 2.66 3.51
CA PHE A 134 -11.98 3.50 2.34
C PHE A 134 -13.09 4.52 2.03
N HIS A 135 -14.33 4.19 2.35
CA HIS A 135 -15.50 5.08 2.18
C HIS A 135 -15.45 6.34 3.06
N TYR A 136 -14.58 6.41 4.06
CA TYR A 136 -14.39 7.64 4.84
C TYR A 136 -13.52 8.68 4.12
N LEU A 137 -12.70 8.28 3.17
CA LEU A 137 -11.96 9.24 2.37
C LEU A 137 -12.91 10.17 1.61
N LYS A 138 -12.50 11.42 1.42
CA LYS A 138 -13.25 12.37 0.58
C LYS A 138 -13.44 11.80 -0.82
N SER A 139 -14.55 12.11 -1.47
CA SER A 139 -14.88 11.60 -2.80
C SER A 139 -13.78 11.90 -3.84
N GLU A 140 -13.17 13.08 -3.75
CA GLU A 140 -12.05 13.47 -4.62
C GLU A 140 -10.85 12.53 -4.44
N VAL A 141 -10.44 12.26 -3.19
CA VAL A 141 -9.34 11.35 -2.87
C VAL A 141 -9.64 9.92 -3.35
N GLN A 142 -10.90 9.47 -3.21
CA GLN A 142 -11.30 8.16 -3.74
C GLN A 142 -11.17 8.09 -5.26
N LYS A 143 -11.50 9.16 -5.98
CA LYS A 143 -11.39 9.26 -7.44
C LYS A 143 -9.92 9.25 -7.88
N ASP A 144 -9.12 10.11 -7.27
CA ASP A 144 -7.70 10.23 -7.59
C ASP A 144 -6.99 8.89 -7.32
N PHE A 145 -7.29 8.24 -6.20
CA PHE A 145 -6.73 6.93 -5.90
C PHE A 145 -7.21 5.84 -6.86
N ALA A 146 -8.44 5.90 -7.36
CA ALA A 146 -8.92 4.98 -8.39
C ALA A 146 -8.13 5.08 -9.70
N ILE A 147 -7.65 6.29 -10.04
CA ILE A 147 -6.73 6.50 -11.17
C ILE A 147 -5.35 5.90 -10.85
N GLU A 148 -4.82 6.10 -9.64
CA GLU A 148 -3.57 5.49 -9.21
C GLU A 148 -3.61 3.95 -9.23
N LEU A 149 -4.74 3.33 -8.90
CA LEU A 149 -4.91 1.88 -8.97
C LEU A 149 -4.61 1.31 -10.36
N LYS A 150 -4.93 2.05 -11.42
CA LYS A 150 -4.57 1.67 -12.79
C LYS A 150 -3.05 1.64 -12.96
N ALA A 151 -2.35 2.67 -12.50
CA ALA A 151 -0.89 2.73 -12.57
C ALA A 151 -0.24 1.60 -11.75
N PHE A 152 -0.74 1.32 -10.55
CA PHE A 152 -0.29 0.18 -9.75
C PHE A 152 -0.47 -1.15 -10.48
N HIS A 153 -1.59 -1.34 -11.17
CA HIS A 153 -1.87 -2.57 -11.92
C HIS A 153 -0.97 -2.72 -13.15
N GLU A 154 -0.73 -1.64 -13.89
CA GLU A 154 0.04 -1.67 -15.15
C GLU A 154 1.56 -1.70 -14.91
N SER A 155 2.04 -1.04 -13.85
CA SER A 155 3.47 -0.81 -13.60
C SER A 155 4.05 -1.62 -12.43
N SER A 156 3.24 -2.43 -11.75
CA SER A 156 3.69 -3.22 -10.61
C SER A 156 2.90 -4.52 -10.44
N LYS A 157 3.36 -5.37 -9.50
CA LYS A 157 2.62 -6.55 -9.03
C LYS A 157 1.89 -6.30 -7.71
N LEU A 158 1.79 -5.04 -7.30
CA LEU A 158 1.16 -4.66 -6.04
C LEU A 158 -0.35 -4.83 -6.12
N CYS A 159 -0.93 -5.53 -5.16
CA CYS A 159 -2.35 -5.82 -5.10
C CYS A 159 -3.01 -5.13 -3.92
N PHE A 160 -4.06 -4.38 -4.20
CA PHE A 160 -4.86 -3.70 -3.19
C PHE A 160 -6.14 -4.49 -2.89
N ILE A 161 -6.49 -4.52 -1.60
CA ILE A 161 -7.79 -5.00 -1.12
C ILE A 161 -8.50 -3.82 -0.47
N ILE A 162 -9.49 -3.28 -1.16
CA ILE A 162 -10.22 -2.09 -0.73
C ILE A 162 -11.50 -2.52 -0.02
N VAL A 163 -11.64 -2.14 1.25
CA VAL A 163 -12.79 -2.49 2.08
C VAL A 163 -13.59 -1.23 2.38
N GLY A 164 -14.88 -1.25 2.03
CA GLY A 164 -15.72 -0.09 2.23
C GLY A 164 -17.20 -0.41 2.47
N VAL A 165 -17.96 0.62 2.79
CA VAL A 165 -19.41 0.55 2.95
C VAL A 165 -20.05 1.27 1.76
N TRP A 166 -20.42 0.50 0.75
CA TRP A 166 -21.17 0.94 -0.43
C TRP A 166 -22.29 -0.04 -0.69
N LEU A 167 -23.35 0.45 -1.29
CA LEU A 167 -24.48 -0.37 -1.74
C LEU A 167 -24.43 -0.62 -3.25
N ASP A 168 -23.59 0.13 -3.97
CA ASP A 168 -23.43 0.08 -5.41
C ASP A 168 -22.12 -0.63 -5.79
N GLU A 169 -22.23 -1.66 -6.62
CA GLU A 169 -21.07 -2.44 -7.10
C GLU A 169 -20.09 -1.62 -7.93
N ASN A 170 -20.58 -0.58 -8.58
CA ASN A 170 -19.82 0.19 -9.56
C ASN A 170 -19.17 1.46 -9.00
N LYS A 171 -19.27 1.73 -7.70
CA LYS A 171 -18.83 3.03 -7.16
C LYS A 171 -17.35 3.35 -7.38
N LEU A 172 -16.48 2.35 -7.42
CA LEU A 172 -15.05 2.52 -7.73
C LEU A 172 -14.73 2.38 -9.23
N VAL A 173 -15.66 1.84 -10.02
CA VAL A 173 -15.48 1.62 -11.47
C VAL A 173 -15.95 2.83 -12.29
N ILE A 174 -16.78 3.70 -11.70
CA ILE A 174 -17.34 4.90 -12.37
C ILE A 174 -16.31 6.05 -12.44
N TYR A 175 -15.16 5.90 -11.83
CA TYR A 175 -14.07 6.85 -11.89
C TYR A 175 -12.96 6.29 -12.78
#